data_d763275f3e750c725cef635ba4c93be5
#
_entry.id   d763275f3e750c725cef635ba4c93be5
#
_cell.length_a   1.000
_cell.length_b   1.000
_cell.length_c   1.000
_cell.angle_alpha   90.00
_cell.angle_beta   90.00
_cell.angle_gamma   90.00
#
_symmetry.space_group_name_H-M   'P 1'
#
loop_
_entity.id
_entity.type
_entity.pdbx_description
1 polymer ?
#
loop_
_entity_poly.entity_id
_entity_poly.type
_entity_poly.pdbx_seq_one_letter_code
_entity_poly.pdbx_strand_id
1 'polypeptide(L)'
;MDVLWRIGERLLRWGTRAHCTLMPSVYRSYNRKPYPCPVEQKYHASGPYRVVYHAIDGTHAFIPDVAQAQTFPLVVMVNGTGLKALDYAPVFEHLASWGFIVVGNDDTSAWSGRSALASLDIALRHHDDKSSPLFHCIDPQRMGVAGHSQGAIGAINAASADDRFRVLYTASCPQATLARRLRWSYSLGSIQVPTMLTAGTWWIERQISPLDSVKRLASELPDSTPMVMGRLKGIEHRYVLHQGDAYMTAWLRYWLADDTLAAPAFWGVTPEILNNPRWLDVRIALK
;
A
#
# COMPACT_ATOMS: atom_id res chain seq x y z
N MET A 1 -0.76 -27.08 20.97
CA MET A 1 -0.65 -26.32 19.70
C MET A 1 -0.40 -24.82 19.92
N ASP A 2 -0.84 -24.24 21.05
CA ASP A 2 -0.67 -22.78 21.29
C ASP A 2 0.76 -22.31 21.57
N VAL A 3 1.66 -23.17 22.10
CA VAL A 3 3.02 -22.76 22.43
C VAL A 3 3.90 -22.59 21.19
N LEU A 4 3.80 -23.49 20.23
CA LEU A 4 4.55 -23.41 18.96
C LEU A 4 4.08 -22.23 18.09
N TRP A 5 2.81 -21.88 18.17
CA TRP A 5 2.24 -20.70 17.56
C TRP A 5 2.81 -19.40 18.13
N ARG A 6 2.80 -19.27 19.47
CA ARG A 6 3.38 -18.09 20.17
C ARG A 6 4.88 -17.93 19.92
N ILE A 7 5.60 -19.04 19.75
CA ILE A 7 7.03 -19.03 19.37
C ILE A 7 7.18 -18.55 17.92
N GLY A 8 6.39 -19.04 16.99
CA GLY A 8 6.41 -18.61 15.58
C GLY A 8 6.07 -17.12 15.42
N GLU A 9 5.06 -16.63 16.14
CA GLU A 9 4.69 -15.21 16.15
C GLU A 9 5.77 -14.34 16.81
N ARG A 10 6.38 -14.80 17.91
CA ARG A 10 7.52 -14.10 18.56
C ARG A 10 8.76 -14.07 17.67
N LEU A 11 9.07 -15.15 16.94
CA LEU A 11 10.19 -15.20 16.00
C LEU A 11 9.95 -14.30 14.78
N LEU A 12 8.71 -14.23 14.26
CA LEU A 12 8.32 -13.27 13.23
C LEU A 12 8.46 -11.82 13.72
N ARG A 13 7.95 -11.52 14.92
CA ARG A 13 8.06 -10.18 15.54
C ARG A 13 9.50 -9.81 15.88
N TRP A 14 10.31 -10.76 16.35
CA TRP A 14 11.72 -10.52 16.67
C TRP A 14 12.55 -10.34 15.41
N GLY A 15 12.36 -11.19 14.41
CA GLY A 15 12.98 -11.04 13.10
C GLY A 15 12.60 -9.71 12.41
N THR A 16 11.35 -9.21 12.57
CA THR A 16 10.92 -7.90 12.09
C THR A 16 11.60 -6.74 12.82
N ARG A 17 11.68 -6.76 14.15
CA ARG A 17 12.33 -5.69 14.93
C ARG A 17 13.82 -5.57 14.69
N ALA A 18 14.56 -6.68 14.68
CA ALA A 18 16.01 -6.67 14.42
C ALA A 18 16.36 -6.12 13.03
N HIS A 19 15.45 -6.24 12.08
CA HIS A 19 15.65 -5.76 10.71
C HIS A 19 15.29 -4.27 10.54
N CYS A 20 14.31 -3.74 11.25
CA CYS A 20 13.96 -2.31 11.23
C CYS A 20 15.14 -1.42 11.63
N THR A 21 16.01 -1.89 12.53
CA THR A 21 17.24 -1.17 12.92
C THR A 21 18.26 -1.07 11.76
N LEU A 22 18.20 -1.97 10.78
CA LEU A 22 19.09 -1.97 9.59
C LEU A 22 18.47 -1.30 8.36
N MET A 23 17.18 -0.94 8.43
CA MET A 23 16.39 -0.40 7.31
C MET A 23 17.00 0.85 6.62
N PRO A 24 17.53 1.87 7.34
CA PRO A 24 18.02 3.06 6.67
C PRO A 24 19.20 2.83 5.72
N SER A 25 20.04 1.83 6.00
CA SER A 25 21.21 1.53 5.14
C SER A 25 20.82 0.69 3.92
N VAL A 26 19.88 -0.24 4.08
CA VAL A 26 19.35 -1.07 3.01
C VAL A 26 18.47 -0.23 2.07
N TYR A 27 17.65 0.66 2.60
CA TYR A 27 16.91 1.67 1.83
C TYR A 27 17.84 2.46 0.91
N ARG A 28 18.94 2.99 1.45
CA ARG A 28 19.93 3.71 0.65
C ARG A 28 20.60 2.89 -0.44
N SER A 29 20.78 1.59 -0.25
CA SER A 29 21.38 0.71 -1.26
C SER A 29 20.43 0.40 -2.42
N TYR A 30 19.14 0.23 -2.15
CA TYR A 30 18.13 0.01 -3.18
C TYR A 30 17.86 1.25 -4.03
N ASN A 31 17.87 2.44 -3.43
CA ASN A 31 17.67 3.71 -4.15
C ASN A 31 18.80 4.08 -5.13
N ARG A 32 19.90 3.32 -5.16
CA ARG A 32 21.01 3.52 -6.11
C ARG A 32 20.81 2.83 -7.45
N LYS A 33 19.81 1.94 -7.59
CA LYS A 33 19.55 1.28 -8.87
C LYS A 33 18.72 2.20 -9.76
N PRO A 34 19.13 2.42 -11.03
CA PRO A 34 18.35 3.26 -11.93
C PRO A 34 17.00 2.65 -12.21
N TYR A 35 15.98 3.46 -12.23
CA TYR A 35 14.65 3.12 -12.70
C TYR A 35 14.65 3.24 -14.23
N PRO A 36 14.46 2.13 -14.98
CA PRO A 36 14.73 2.12 -16.42
C PRO A 36 13.63 2.77 -17.26
N CYS A 37 12.45 2.98 -16.68
CA CYS A 37 11.26 3.41 -17.41
C CYS A 37 10.82 4.81 -16.99
N PRO A 38 10.40 5.68 -17.94
CA PRO A 38 10.12 7.10 -17.66
C PRO A 38 9.03 7.37 -16.63
N VAL A 39 7.91 6.62 -16.67
CA VAL A 39 6.82 6.81 -15.70
C VAL A 39 7.24 6.30 -14.33
N GLU A 40 7.88 5.13 -14.26
CA GLU A 40 8.42 4.61 -13.02
C GLU A 40 9.45 5.58 -12.41
N GLN A 41 10.37 6.11 -13.22
CA GLN A 41 11.36 7.09 -12.77
C GLN A 41 10.71 8.37 -12.23
N LYS A 42 9.70 8.88 -12.94
CA LYS A 42 8.94 10.07 -12.51
C LYS A 42 8.32 9.89 -11.14
N TYR A 43 7.56 8.82 -10.95
CA TYR A 43 6.80 8.60 -9.71
C TYR A 43 7.64 7.98 -8.58
N HIS A 44 8.87 7.54 -8.85
CA HIS A 44 9.86 7.21 -7.82
C HIS A 44 10.54 8.45 -7.23
N ALA A 45 10.69 9.53 -7.99
CA ALA A 45 11.18 10.78 -7.47
C ALA A 45 10.22 11.36 -6.41
N SER A 46 10.74 12.17 -5.51
CA SER A 46 9.88 12.92 -4.59
C SER A 46 8.93 13.83 -5.36
N GLY A 47 7.70 13.91 -4.89
CA GLY A 47 6.70 14.82 -5.45
C GLY A 47 6.97 16.29 -5.13
N PRO A 48 6.12 17.21 -5.61
CA PRO A 48 6.36 18.65 -5.49
C PRO A 48 6.09 19.23 -4.10
N TYR A 49 5.46 18.47 -3.19
CA TYR A 49 5.06 18.99 -1.89
C TYR A 49 6.09 18.66 -0.81
N ARG A 50 6.35 19.65 0.07
CA ARG A 50 6.92 19.36 1.39
C ARG A 50 5.90 18.60 2.22
N VAL A 51 6.35 17.86 3.22
CA VAL A 51 5.49 17.02 4.05
C VAL A 51 5.64 17.41 5.50
N VAL A 52 4.52 17.51 6.20
CA VAL A 52 4.46 17.65 7.65
C VAL A 52 3.83 16.42 8.28
N TYR A 53 4.34 16.05 9.44
CA TYR A 53 3.85 14.92 10.22
C TYR A 53 3.07 15.40 11.45
N HIS A 54 1.94 14.75 11.71
CA HIS A 54 1.14 14.94 12.90
C HIS A 54 0.70 13.60 13.50
N ALA A 55 0.76 13.50 14.83
CA ALA A 55 0.11 12.42 15.58
C ALA A 55 -1.27 12.91 16.03
N ILE A 56 -2.32 12.19 15.64
CA ILE A 56 -3.72 12.59 15.84
C ILE A 56 -4.50 11.38 16.36
N ASP A 57 -4.96 11.42 17.60
CA ASP A 57 -5.83 10.38 18.22
C ASP A 57 -5.34 8.93 17.99
N GLY A 58 -4.01 8.69 18.12
CA GLY A 58 -3.41 7.38 17.87
C GLY A 58 -3.25 7.02 16.39
N THR A 59 -3.55 7.95 15.49
CA THR A 59 -3.28 7.87 14.06
C THR A 59 -2.10 8.77 13.70
N HIS A 60 -1.23 8.30 12.83
CA HIS A 60 -0.12 9.05 12.26
C HIS A 60 -0.55 9.62 10.91
N ALA A 61 -0.46 10.94 10.74
CA ALA A 61 -0.84 11.64 9.52
C ALA A 61 0.37 12.34 8.90
N PHE A 62 0.60 12.08 7.60
CA PHE A 62 1.57 12.78 6.77
C PHE A 62 0.80 13.63 5.77
N ILE A 63 1.01 14.93 5.79
CA ILE A 63 0.17 15.93 5.11
C ILE A 63 1.06 16.78 4.19
N PRO A 64 0.63 17.03 2.93
CA PRO A 64 1.30 18.03 2.08
C PRO A 64 1.28 19.41 2.74
N ASP A 65 2.46 20.04 2.85
CA ASP A 65 2.62 21.39 3.41
C ASP A 65 2.32 22.42 2.33
N VAL A 66 1.22 23.13 2.45
CA VAL A 66 0.75 24.11 1.48
C VAL A 66 0.40 25.44 2.13
N ALA A 67 0.75 26.53 1.46
CA ALA A 67 0.48 27.88 1.97
C ALA A 67 -1.00 28.33 1.84
N GLN A 68 -1.77 27.66 0.98
CA GLN A 68 -3.18 27.99 0.73
C GLN A 68 -4.05 26.77 1.01
N ALA A 69 -5.28 26.99 1.47
CA ALA A 69 -6.23 25.93 1.71
C ALA A 69 -6.50 25.14 0.42
N GLN A 70 -6.22 23.85 0.47
CA GLN A 70 -6.40 22.90 -0.62
C GLN A 70 -6.79 21.55 -0.05
N THR A 71 -7.67 20.82 -0.76
CA THR A 71 -8.01 19.44 -0.42
C THR A 71 -7.15 18.45 -1.17
N PHE A 72 -6.85 17.33 -0.50
CA PHE A 72 -6.06 16.24 -1.03
C PHE A 72 -6.79 14.91 -0.90
N PRO A 73 -6.61 13.97 -1.82
CA PRO A 73 -7.02 12.59 -1.63
C PRO A 73 -6.41 11.99 -0.36
N LEU A 74 -7.15 11.10 0.30
CA LEU A 74 -6.70 10.38 1.49
C LEU A 74 -6.27 8.95 1.14
N VAL A 75 -5.15 8.49 1.68
CA VAL A 75 -4.71 7.10 1.60
C VAL A 75 -4.53 6.54 3.01
N VAL A 76 -5.27 5.47 3.32
CA VAL A 76 -5.09 4.70 4.56
C VAL A 76 -4.09 3.59 4.32
N MET A 77 -2.99 3.60 5.09
CA MET A 77 -1.94 2.57 5.02
C MET A 77 -2.12 1.54 6.14
N VAL A 78 -2.10 0.25 5.78
CA VAL A 78 -2.36 -0.86 6.69
C VAL A 78 -1.09 -1.68 6.92
N ASN A 79 -0.72 -1.84 8.20
CA ASN A 79 0.57 -2.38 8.63
C ASN A 79 0.69 -3.90 8.43
N GLY A 80 1.90 -4.36 8.12
CA GLY A 80 2.28 -5.77 8.21
C GLY A 80 2.41 -6.25 9.66
N THR A 81 2.52 -7.56 9.84
CA THR A 81 2.62 -8.21 11.16
C THR A 81 3.73 -7.62 12.02
N GLY A 82 3.39 -7.11 13.18
CA GLY A 82 4.35 -6.60 14.17
C GLY A 82 4.93 -5.24 13.84
N LEU A 83 4.54 -4.61 12.72
CA LEU A 83 4.97 -3.28 12.29
C LEU A 83 3.95 -2.22 12.69
N LYS A 84 4.42 -0.99 12.81
CA LYS A 84 3.67 0.21 13.12
C LYS A 84 3.71 1.18 11.95
N ALA A 85 2.84 2.18 11.94
CA ALA A 85 2.80 3.18 10.88
C ALA A 85 4.16 3.83 10.62
N LEU A 86 4.88 4.24 11.66
CA LEU A 86 6.18 4.90 11.51
C LEU A 86 7.30 3.99 10.98
N ASP A 87 7.13 2.66 11.00
CA ASP A 87 8.05 1.75 10.31
C ASP A 87 7.96 1.89 8.77
N TYR A 88 6.89 2.52 8.28
CA TYR A 88 6.65 2.84 6.87
C TYR A 88 6.80 4.34 6.56
N ALA A 89 7.30 5.16 7.47
CA ALA A 89 7.39 6.61 7.31
C ALA A 89 7.94 7.06 5.94
N PRO A 90 9.01 6.46 5.36
CA PRO A 90 9.48 6.85 4.03
C PRO A 90 8.45 6.66 2.91
N VAL A 91 7.58 5.64 3.00
CA VAL A 91 6.50 5.42 2.03
C VAL A 91 5.38 6.45 2.23
N PHE A 92 5.05 6.76 3.47
CA PHE A 92 4.05 7.79 3.80
C PHE A 92 4.51 9.16 3.32
N GLU A 93 5.77 9.53 3.62
CA GLU A 93 6.38 10.78 3.15
C GLU A 93 6.40 10.86 1.62
N HIS A 94 6.76 9.75 0.96
CA HIS A 94 6.78 9.69 -0.50
C HIS A 94 5.39 9.98 -1.08
N LEU A 95 4.36 9.25 -0.65
CA LEU A 95 2.98 9.47 -1.12
C LEU A 95 2.49 10.88 -0.78
N ALA A 96 2.76 11.37 0.44
CA ALA A 96 2.36 12.73 0.83
C ALA A 96 3.07 13.79 -0.02
N SER A 97 4.32 13.59 -0.40
CA SER A 97 5.01 14.48 -1.33
C SER A 97 4.33 14.57 -2.71
N TRP A 98 3.59 13.54 -3.10
CA TRP A 98 2.80 13.48 -4.33
C TRP A 98 1.37 14.02 -4.18
N GLY A 99 1.03 14.64 -3.02
CA GLY A 99 -0.25 15.29 -2.82
C GLY A 99 -1.33 14.34 -2.29
N PHE A 100 -0.96 13.39 -1.44
CA PHE A 100 -1.91 12.61 -0.66
C PHE A 100 -1.81 12.99 0.82
N ILE A 101 -2.93 12.98 1.52
CA ILE A 101 -2.90 12.82 2.97
C ILE A 101 -2.78 11.34 3.25
N VAL A 102 -1.73 10.92 3.96
CA VAL A 102 -1.48 9.51 4.26
C VAL A 102 -1.63 9.27 5.75
N VAL A 103 -2.52 8.35 6.12
CA VAL A 103 -2.78 8.01 7.52
C VAL A 103 -2.54 6.54 7.80
N GLY A 104 -2.09 6.23 9.01
CA GLY A 104 -1.92 4.88 9.50
C GLY A 104 -1.86 4.86 11.02
N ASN A 105 -1.88 3.69 11.63
CA ASN A 105 -1.89 3.51 13.09
C ASN A 105 -0.84 2.49 13.55
N ASP A 106 -0.78 2.27 14.85
CA ASP A 106 0.18 1.36 15.49
C ASP A 106 -0.37 -0.05 15.73
N ASP A 107 -1.48 -0.44 15.07
CA ASP A 107 -1.99 -1.80 15.15
C ASP A 107 -1.03 -2.78 14.48
N THR A 108 -0.45 -3.66 15.27
CA THR A 108 0.50 -4.69 14.80
C THR A 108 -0.19 -5.98 14.33
N SER A 109 -1.54 -6.00 14.34
CA SER A 109 -2.39 -7.14 13.95
C SER A 109 -3.58 -6.71 13.06
N ALA A 110 -3.31 -5.90 12.05
CA ALA A 110 -4.28 -5.15 11.26
C ALA A 110 -5.06 -5.98 10.20
N TRP A 111 -4.94 -7.32 10.17
CA TRP A 111 -5.53 -8.19 9.14
C TRP A 111 -7.05 -8.04 8.98
N SER A 112 -7.77 -7.66 10.04
CA SER A 112 -9.23 -7.55 9.99
C SER A 112 -9.75 -6.32 9.23
N GLY A 113 -8.89 -5.34 8.95
CA GLY A 113 -9.27 -4.06 8.36
C GLY A 113 -9.90 -3.06 9.35
N ARG A 114 -10.26 -3.48 10.57
CA ARG A 114 -10.94 -2.62 11.55
C ARG A 114 -10.12 -1.40 11.95
N SER A 115 -8.82 -1.58 12.16
CA SER A 115 -7.94 -0.47 12.50
C SER A 115 -7.74 0.50 11.33
N ALA A 116 -7.80 0.02 10.09
CA ALA A 116 -7.81 0.88 8.90
C ALA A 116 -9.05 1.75 8.85
N LEU A 117 -10.25 1.17 9.07
CA LEU A 117 -11.51 1.91 9.15
C LEU A 117 -11.51 2.92 10.30
N ALA A 118 -10.98 2.54 11.46
CA ALA A 118 -10.85 3.47 12.59
C ALA A 118 -9.94 4.67 12.24
N SER A 119 -8.82 4.44 11.54
CA SER A 119 -7.95 5.53 11.07
C SER A 119 -8.65 6.43 10.05
N LEU A 120 -9.45 5.86 9.15
CA LEU A 120 -10.28 6.60 8.21
C LEU A 120 -11.27 7.51 8.95
N ASP A 121 -12.02 6.94 9.93
CA ASP A 121 -13.03 7.69 10.68
C ASP A 121 -12.40 8.78 11.56
N ILE A 122 -11.21 8.53 12.13
CA ILE A 122 -10.44 9.56 12.84
C ILE A 122 -10.07 10.70 11.89
N ALA A 123 -9.51 10.38 10.73
CA ALA A 123 -9.11 11.40 9.76
C ALA A 123 -10.28 12.27 9.29
N LEU A 124 -11.45 11.66 9.03
CA LEU A 124 -12.65 12.39 8.62
C LEU A 124 -13.25 13.24 9.74
N ARG A 125 -13.26 12.77 11.00
CA ARG A 125 -13.66 13.62 12.13
C ARG A 125 -12.76 14.84 12.26
N HIS A 126 -11.47 14.67 12.08
CA HIS A 126 -10.49 15.76 12.11
C HIS A 126 -10.56 16.67 10.88
N HIS A 127 -11.10 16.20 9.76
CA HIS A 127 -11.44 17.07 8.63
C HIS A 127 -12.50 18.11 8.97
N ASP A 128 -13.43 17.77 9.87
CA ASP A 128 -14.50 18.67 10.30
C ASP A 128 -14.13 19.50 11.56
N ASP A 129 -13.00 19.22 12.20
CA ASP A 129 -12.54 19.91 13.41
C ASP A 129 -11.63 21.10 13.08
N LYS A 130 -12.12 22.32 13.39
CA LYS A 130 -11.39 23.58 13.16
C LYS A 130 -10.04 23.67 13.87
N SER A 131 -9.83 22.91 14.93
CA SER A 131 -8.57 22.88 15.69
C SER A 131 -7.56 21.90 15.13
N SER A 132 -7.95 21.07 14.18
CA SER A 132 -7.14 19.99 13.62
C SER A 132 -6.27 20.46 12.46
N PRO A 133 -5.04 19.90 12.31
CA PRO A 133 -4.23 20.10 11.12
C PRO A 133 -4.87 19.49 9.84
N LEU A 134 -5.90 18.63 9.96
CA LEU A 134 -6.65 18.07 8.85
C LEU A 134 -7.89 18.90 8.48
N PHE A 135 -8.15 20.03 9.17
CA PHE A 135 -9.35 20.82 8.94
C PHE A 135 -9.49 21.25 7.47
N HIS A 136 -10.53 20.75 6.82
CA HIS A 136 -10.85 20.99 5.40
C HIS A 136 -9.72 20.63 4.41
N CYS A 137 -8.81 19.73 4.80
CA CYS A 137 -7.71 19.30 3.92
C CYS A 137 -8.00 18.02 3.14
N ILE A 138 -8.97 17.20 3.55
CA ILE A 138 -9.30 15.91 2.90
C ILE A 138 -10.36 16.12 1.81
N ASP A 139 -10.18 15.46 0.65
CA ASP A 139 -11.27 15.24 -0.30
C ASP A 139 -12.00 13.93 0.05
N PRO A 140 -13.21 13.98 0.62
CA PRO A 140 -13.90 12.78 1.09
C PRO A 140 -14.47 11.90 -0.05
N GLN A 141 -14.37 12.34 -1.30
CA GLN A 141 -14.75 11.54 -2.47
C GLN A 141 -13.57 10.76 -3.06
N ARG A 142 -12.34 11.01 -2.59
CA ARG A 142 -11.09 10.51 -3.16
C ARG A 142 -10.25 9.81 -2.11
N MET A 143 -10.70 8.63 -1.68
CA MET A 143 -10.05 7.87 -0.61
C MET A 143 -9.60 6.51 -1.10
N GLY A 144 -8.38 6.13 -0.76
CA GLY A 144 -7.77 4.85 -1.10
C GLY A 144 -7.28 4.10 0.12
N VAL A 145 -7.08 2.80 -0.04
CA VAL A 145 -6.47 1.96 0.98
C VAL A 145 -5.32 1.16 0.38
N ALA A 146 -4.21 1.11 1.09
CA ALA A 146 -3.03 0.34 0.71
C ALA A 146 -2.53 -0.48 1.89
N GLY A 147 -1.99 -1.67 1.64
CA GLY A 147 -1.50 -2.52 2.72
C GLY A 147 -0.37 -3.44 2.31
N HIS A 148 0.45 -3.81 3.31
CA HIS A 148 1.60 -4.67 3.12
C HIS A 148 1.47 -5.94 3.96
N SER A 149 1.76 -7.12 3.36
CA SER A 149 1.78 -8.39 4.09
C SER A 149 0.41 -8.68 4.75
N GLN A 150 0.36 -8.89 6.06
CA GLN A 150 -0.89 -8.98 6.82
C GLN A 150 -1.81 -7.77 6.55
N GLY A 151 -1.24 -6.58 6.43
CA GLY A 151 -1.97 -5.36 6.12
C GLY A 151 -2.56 -5.35 4.71
N ALA A 152 -2.03 -6.13 3.76
CA ALA A 152 -2.68 -6.33 2.47
C ALA A 152 -4.03 -7.04 2.63
N ILE A 153 -4.12 -8.03 3.54
CA ILE A 153 -5.39 -8.65 3.92
C ILE A 153 -6.30 -7.61 4.60
N GLY A 154 -5.75 -6.81 5.51
CA GLY A 154 -6.50 -5.74 6.18
C GLY A 154 -7.04 -4.69 5.21
N ALA A 155 -6.26 -4.32 4.19
CA ALA A 155 -6.70 -3.39 3.13
C ALA A 155 -7.84 -3.99 2.28
N ILE A 156 -7.74 -5.27 1.92
CA ILE A 156 -8.82 -6.00 1.23
C ILE A 156 -10.09 -6.01 2.08
N ASN A 157 -9.97 -6.36 3.37
CA ASN A 157 -11.12 -6.42 4.27
C ASN A 157 -11.74 -5.03 4.51
N ALA A 158 -10.93 -3.98 4.61
CA ALA A 158 -11.42 -2.61 4.74
C ALA A 158 -12.16 -2.15 3.47
N ALA A 159 -11.59 -2.40 2.27
CA ALA A 159 -12.23 -2.05 1.00
C ALA A 159 -13.50 -2.87 0.73
N SER A 160 -13.59 -4.10 1.26
CA SER A 160 -14.82 -4.92 1.17
C SER A 160 -15.92 -4.45 2.12
N ALA A 161 -15.56 -3.82 3.23
CA ALA A 161 -16.49 -3.41 4.28
C ALA A 161 -16.98 -1.96 4.14
N ASP A 162 -16.31 -1.14 3.34
CA ASP A 162 -16.56 0.31 3.26
C ASP A 162 -16.43 0.82 1.82
N ASP A 163 -17.52 1.32 1.29
CA ASP A 163 -17.66 1.83 -0.08
C ASP A 163 -17.07 3.24 -0.28
N ARG A 164 -16.60 3.87 0.76
CA ARG A 164 -15.87 5.15 0.66
C ARG A 164 -14.51 5.00 -0.02
N PHE A 165 -13.90 3.83 0.03
CA PHE A 165 -12.67 3.58 -0.72
C PHE A 165 -12.93 3.50 -2.22
N ARG A 166 -12.08 4.14 -3.01
CA ARG A 166 -12.15 4.23 -4.49
C ARG A 166 -11.02 3.48 -5.18
N VAL A 167 -10.02 3.05 -4.46
CA VAL A 167 -8.86 2.31 -5.00
C VAL A 167 -8.23 1.45 -3.92
N LEU A 168 -7.72 0.29 -4.33
CA LEU A 168 -7.00 -0.65 -3.49
C LEU A 168 -5.59 -0.90 -4.05
N TYR A 169 -4.59 -0.90 -3.15
CA TYR A 169 -3.26 -1.39 -3.46
C TYR A 169 -2.82 -2.43 -2.42
N THR A 170 -2.26 -3.55 -2.87
CA THR A 170 -1.71 -4.57 -1.98
C THR A 170 -0.28 -4.92 -2.34
N ALA A 171 0.58 -4.99 -1.32
CA ALA A 171 1.94 -5.48 -1.44
C ALA A 171 2.09 -6.79 -0.65
N SER A 172 2.54 -7.86 -1.32
CA SER A 172 2.91 -9.13 -0.67
C SER A 172 1.79 -9.76 0.15
N CYS A 173 0.56 -9.80 -0.39
CA CYS A 173 -0.58 -10.39 0.30
C CYS A 173 -0.33 -11.88 0.59
N PRO A 174 -0.44 -12.33 1.86
CA PRO A 174 -0.20 -13.72 2.23
C PRO A 174 -1.12 -14.70 1.50
N GLN A 175 -0.55 -15.81 1.03
CA GLN A 175 -1.31 -16.88 0.39
C GLN A 175 -2.39 -17.47 1.31
N ALA A 176 -3.48 -17.96 0.73
CA ALA A 176 -4.65 -18.43 1.48
C ALA A 176 -4.35 -19.55 2.49
N THR A 177 -3.39 -20.42 2.19
CA THR A 177 -2.99 -21.50 3.12
C THR A 177 -2.32 -20.94 4.37
N LEU A 178 -1.46 -19.93 4.23
CA LEU A 178 -0.83 -19.23 5.35
C LEU A 178 -1.89 -18.42 6.12
N ALA A 179 -2.72 -17.64 5.44
CA ALA A 179 -3.78 -16.86 6.05
C ALA A 179 -4.75 -17.74 6.88
N ARG A 180 -5.19 -18.89 6.35
CA ARG A 180 -6.03 -19.84 7.09
C ARG A 180 -5.37 -20.38 8.35
N ARG A 181 -4.08 -20.73 8.28
CA ARG A 181 -3.31 -21.17 9.47
C ARG A 181 -3.24 -20.07 10.54
N LEU A 182 -3.20 -18.82 10.11
CA LEU A 182 -3.16 -17.63 10.98
C LEU A 182 -4.55 -17.15 11.39
N ARG A 183 -5.62 -17.81 10.92
CA ARG A 183 -7.04 -17.43 11.12
C ARG A 183 -7.35 -16.04 10.57
N TRP A 184 -6.68 -15.63 9.50
CA TRP A 184 -6.96 -14.41 8.76
C TRP A 184 -7.86 -14.73 7.57
N SER A 185 -9.09 -14.27 7.62
CA SER A 185 -10.05 -14.44 6.52
C SER A 185 -10.05 -13.20 5.63
N TYR A 186 -10.17 -13.40 4.33
CA TYR A 186 -10.35 -12.35 3.33
C TYR A 186 -10.90 -12.93 2.03
N SER A 187 -11.51 -12.09 1.20
CA SER A 187 -11.99 -12.43 -0.15
C SER A 187 -11.95 -11.18 -1.03
N LEU A 188 -11.60 -11.37 -2.31
CA LEU A 188 -11.62 -10.30 -3.30
C LEU A 188 -12.90 -10.31 -4.15
N GLY A 189 -13.79 -11.28 -3.98
CA GLY A 189 -15.00 -11.43 -4.79
C GLY A 189 -16.01 -10.27 -4.68
N SER A 190 -15.94 -9.45 -3.63
CA SER A 190 -16.76 -8.25 -3.43
C SER A 190 -16.05 -6.94 -3.79
N ILE A 191 -14.78 -6.98 -4.17
CA ILE A 191 -14.00 -5.77 -4.47
C ILE A 191 -14.40 -5.23 -5.85
N GLN A 192 -14.97 -4.05 -5.89
CA GLN A 192 -15.38 -3.37 -7.13
C GLN A 192 -14.50 -2.18 -7.51
N VAL A 193 -13.57 -1.81 -6.64
CA VAL A 193 -12.67 -0.68 -6.87
C VAL A 193 -11.41 -1.10 -7.62
N PRO A 194 -10.83 -0.23 -8.44
CA PRO A 194 -9.56 -0.49 -9.11
C PRO A 194 -8.51 -1.03 -8.16
N THR A 195 -7.91 -2.17 -8.50
CA THR A 195 -7.05 -2.93 -7.60
C THR A 195 -5.69 -3.23 -8.23
N MET A 196 -4.61 -2.87 -7.52
CA MET A 196 -3.26 -3.27 -7.90
C MET A 196 -2.70 -4.29 -6.89
N LEU A 197 -2.28 -5.46 -7.40
CA LEU A 197 -1.74 -6.58 -6.64
C LEU A 197 -0.25 -6.72 -6.92
N THR A 198 0.59 -6.51 -5.92
CA THR A 198 2.05 -6.61 -6.09
C THR A 198 2.68 -7.60 -5.13
N ALA A 199 3.77 -8.21 -5.55
CA ALA A 199 4.59 -9.10 -4.74
C ALA A 199 6.06 -9.02 -5.17
N GLY A 200 6.96 -9.57 -4.40
CA GLY A 200 8.36 -9.76 -4.80
C GLY A 200 8.61 -11.14 -5.42
N THR A 201 9.89 -11.46 -5.67
CA THR A 201 10.27 -12.76 -6.19
C THR A 201 11.39 -13.43 -5.39
N TRP A 202 11.88 -12.80 -4.32
CA TRP A 202 12.95 -13.38 -3.49
C TRP A 202 12.44 -14.57 -2.66
N TRP A 203 13.33 -15.34 -2.03
CA TRP A 203 12.96 -16.67 -1.51
C TRP A 203 11.93 -16.66 -0.37
N ILE A 204 11.96 -15.72 0.57
CA ILE A 204 10.93 -15.58 1.61
C ILE A 204 9.59 -15.20 0.99
N GLU A 205 9.61 -14.28 0.04
CA GLU A 205 8.41 -13.86 -0.66
C GLU A 205 7.71 -15.02 -1.39
N ARG A 206 8.47 -15.97 -1.92
CA ARG A 206 7.90 -17.19 -2.53
C ARG A 206 7.13 -18.06 -1.55
N GLN A 207 7.37 -17.93 -0.25
CA GLN A 207 6.63 -18.64 0.80
C GLN A 207 5.39 -17.89 1.26
N ILE A 208 5.43 -16.55 1.23
CA ILE A 208 4.34 -15.71 1.71
C ILE A 208 3.36 -15.40 0.60
N SER A 209 3.83 -14.92 -0.54
CA SER A 209 3.05 -14.48 -1.70
C SER A 209 3.57 -15.08 -3.01
N PRO A 210 3.50 -16.41 -3.20
CA PRO A 210 3.94 -17.07 -4.43
C PRO A 210 3.11 -16.62 -5.63
N LEU A 211 3.66 -16.80 -6.86
CA LEU A 211 2.99 -16.40 -8.10
C LEU A 211 1.55 -16.91 -8.21
N ASP A 212 1.34 -18.20 -7.89
CA ASP A 212 0.00 -18.81 -7.99
C ASP A 212 -1.00 -18.17 -7.02
N SER A 213 -0.51 -17.69 -5.87
CA SER A 213 -1.36 -16.92 -4.95
C SER A 213 -1.74 -15.55 -5.54
N VAL A 214 -0.80 -14.82 -6.12
CA VAL A 214 -1.09 -13.52 -6.75
C VAL A 214 -2.05 -13.70 -7.94
N LYS A 215 -1.82 -14.74 -8.77
CA LYS A 215 -2.75 -15.08 -9.88
C LYS A 215 -4.14 -15.43 -9.38
N ARG A 216 -4.23 -16.20 -8.28
CA ARG A 216 -5.51 -16.54 -7.66
C ARG A 216 -6.23 -15.30 -7.16
N LEU A 217 -5.55 -14.39 -6.45
CA LEU A 217 -6.14 -13.13 -6.01
C LEU A 217 -6.68 -12.32 -7.19
N ALA A 218 -5.91 -12.23 -8.28
CA ALA A 218 -6.35 -11.55 -9.50
C ALA A 218 -7.58 -12.21 -10.14
N SER A 219 -7.70 -13.55 -10.05
CA SER A 219 -8.86 -14.28 -10.58
C SER A 219 -10.10 -14.28 -9.67
N GLU A 220 -9.94 -13.90 -8.40
CA GLU A 220 -11.06 -13.74 -7.47
C GLU A 220 -11.77 -12.37 -7.62
N LEU A 221 -11.10 -11.40 -8.23
CA LEU A 221 -11.72 -10.11 -8.52
C LEU A 221 -12.85 -10.26 -9.54
N PRO A 222 -13.97 -9.55 -9.39
CA PRO A 222 -14.99 -9.49 -10.42
C PRO A 222 -14.43 -9.06 -11.77
N ASP A 223 -14.93 -9.62 -12.87
CA ASP A 223 -14.46 -9.30 -14.22
C ASP A 223 -14.57 -7.80 -14.60
N SER A 224 -15.49 -7.08 -13.95
CA SER A 224 -15.67 -5.64 -14.11
C SER A 224 -14.64 -4.79 -13.38
N THR A 225 -13.87 -5.38 -12.45
CA THR A 225 -12.92 -4.62 -11.62
C THR A 225 -11.63 -4.33 -12.38
N PRO A 226 -11.26 -3.06 -12.60
CA PRO A 226 -9.96 -2.72 -13.17
C PRO A 226 -8.83 -3.27 -12.31
N MET A 227 -7.92 -4.02 -12.92
CA MET A 227 -6.87 -4.72 -12.18
C MET A 227 -5.52 -4.67 -12.88
N VAL A 228 -4.48 -4.46 -12.09
CA VAL A 228 -3.08 -4.70 -12.46
C VAL A 228 -2.47 -5.64 -11.43
N MET A 229 -1.80 -6.69 -11.88
CA MET A 229 -0.92 -7.49 -11.02
C MET A 229 0.49 -7.54 -11.56
N GLY A 230 1.48 -7.67 -10.70
CA GLY A 230 2.87 -7.84 -11.09
C GLY A 230 3.79 -8.17 -9.94
N ARG A 231 4.99 -8.73 -10.26
CA ARG A 231 5.98 -9.06 -9.24
C ARG A 231 7.31 -8.38 -9.49
N LEU A 232 7.87 -7.79 -8.44
CA LEU A 232 9.18 -7.13 -8.45
C LEU A 232 10.31 -8.15 -8.44
N LYS A 233 11.13 -8.15 -9.49
CA LYS A 233 12.23 -9.08 -9.71
C LYS A 233 13.32 -8.93 -8.65
N GLY A 234 13.61 -10.02 -7.93
CA GLY A 234 14.68 -10.08 -6.93
C GLY A 234 14.40 -9.28 -5.65
N ILE A 235 13.16 -8.80 -5.46
CA ILE A 235 12.79 -8.04 -4.26
C ILE A 235 12.23 -8.97 -3.18
N GLU A 236 12.68 -8.74 -1.98
CA GLU A 236 12.33 -9.48 -0.78
C GLU A 236 11.06 -8.87 -0.15
N HIS A 237 10.31 -9.69 0.59
CA HIS A 237 9.00 -9.40 1.18
C HIS A 237 8.86 -7.99 1.76
N ARG A 238 9.82 -7.58 2.58
CA ARG A 238 9.77 -6.29 3.30
C ARG A 238 9.95 -5.06 2.44
N TYR A 239 10.56 -5.26 1.25
CA TYR A 239 10.91 -4.14 0.37
C TYR A 239 9.93 -3.95 -0.78
N VAL A 240 8.94 -4.85 -0.93
CA VAL A 240 7.99 -4.78 -2.05
C VAL A 240 7.23 -3.47 -2.05
N LEU A 241 6.73 -3.04 -0.89
CA LEU A 241 5.98 -1.79 -0.77
C LEU A 241 6.84 -0.58 -1.17
N HIS A 242 8.09 -0.54 -0.69
CA HIS A 242 9.01 0.56 -0.97
C HIS A 242 9.57 0.50 -2.40
N GLN A 243 9.92 -0.68 -2.91
CA GLN A 243 10.49 -0.81 -4.26
C GLN A 243 9.43 -0.74 -5.36
N GLY A 244 8.16 -0.89 -5.00
CA GLY A 244 7.01 -0.71 -5.86
C GLY A 244 6.34 0.67 -5.73
N ASP A 245 6.94 1.58 -4.94
CA ASP A 245 6.38 2.90 -4.60
C ASP A 245 6.03 3.74 -5.84
N ALA A 246 6.86 3.68 -6.88
CA ALA A 246 6.65 4.41 -8.12
C ALA A 246 5.31 4.06 -8.80
N TYR A 247 5.08 2.77 -9.08
CA TYR A 247 3.81 2.37 -9.69
C TYR A 247 2.64 2.36 -8.70
N MET A 248 2.88 2.21 -7.41
CA MET A 248 1.86 2.48 -6.40
C MET A 248 1.41 3.94 -6.45
N THR A 249 2.36 4.88 -6.47
CA THR A 249 2.08 6.31 -6.59
C THR A 249 1.35 6.64 -7.89
N ALA A 250 1.83 6.11 -9.03
CA ALA A 250 1.18 6.29 -10.33
C ALA A 250 -0.26 5.76 -10.33
N TRP A 251 -0.50 4.57 -9.74
CA TRP A 251 -1.82 3.96 -9.60
C TRP A 251 -2.77 4.83 -8.78
N LEU A 252 -2.33 5.24 -7.58
CA LEU A 252 -3.11 6.11 -6.70
C LEU A 252 -3.35 7.49 -7.32
N ARG A 253 -2.34 8.09 -7.96
CA ARG A 253 -2.46 9.38 -8.66
C ARG A 253 -3.49 9.32 -9.79
N TYR A 254 -3.47 8.25 -10.58
CA TYR A 254 -4.43 8.10 -11.68
C TYR A 254 -5.87 8.02 -11.16
N TRP A 255 -6.13 7.16 -10.16
CA TRP A 255 -7.48 6.89 -9.69
C TRP A 255 -8.05 7.90 -8.68
N LEU A 256 -7.19 8.58 -7.92
CA LEU A 256 -7.62 9.50 -6.88
C LEU A 256 -7.37 10.97 -7.20
N ALA A 257 -6.49 11.28 -8.13
CA ALA A 257 -6.11 12.65 -8.42
C ALA A 257 -6.22 12.99 -9.93
N ASP A 258 -6.86 12.12 -10.74
CA ASP A 258 -7.07 12.29 -12.18
C ASP A 258 -5.77 12.61 -12.95
N ASP A 259 -4.64 12.09 -12.46
CA ASP A 259 -3.32 12.33 -13.07
C ASP A 259 -3.13 11.48 -14.32
N THR A 260 -3.51 12.03 -15.45
CA THR A 260 -3.38 11.35 -16.76
C THR A 260 -1.94 11.06 -17.18
N LEU A 261 -0.95 11.73 -16.57
CA LEU A 261 0.47 11.44 -16.79
C LEU A 261 0.90 10.09 -16.22
N ALA A 262 0.11 9.52 -15.32
CA ALA A 262 0.32 8.16 -14.80
C ALA A 262 -0.25 7.08 -15.75
N ALA A 263 -1.16 7.42 -16.64
CA ALA A 263 -1.83 6.48 -17.54
C ALA A 263 -0.86 5.60 -18.35
N PRO A 264 0.23 6.10 -18.95
CA PRO A 264 1.14 5.27 -19.74
C PRO A 264 1.79 4.12 -18.98
N ALA A 265 1.77 4.15 -17.64
CA ALA A 265 2.23 3.02 -16.82
C ALA A 265 1.40 1.76 -17.09
N PHE A 266 0.07 1.92 -17.29
CA PHE A 266 -0.91 0.84 -17.25
C PHE A 266 -1.80 0.77 -18.50
N TRP A 267 -1.98 1.87 -19.22
CA TRP A 267 -2.88 1.99 -20.38
C TRP A 267 -2.14 2.19 -21.68
N GLY A 268 -2.83 1.94 -22.79
CA GLY A 268 -2.35 2.13 -24.16
C GLY A 268 -1.93 0.83 -24.82
N VAL A 269 -1.37 0.93 -26.00
CA VAL A 269 -0.95 -0.23 -26.82
C VAL A 269 0.19 -0.99 -26.16
N THR A 270 1.09 -0.27 -25.50
CA THR A 270 2.28 -0.82 -24.83
C THR A 270 2.44 -0.21 -23.43
N PRO A 271 1.62 -0.63 -22.44
CA PRO A 271 1.79 -0.17 -21.06
C PRO A 271 3.22 -0.35 -20.56
N GLU A 272 3.77 0.68 -19.92
CA GLU A 272 5.18 0.69 -19.51
C GLU A 272 5.54 -0.51 -18.62
N ILE A 273 4.68 -0.85 -17.67
CA ILE A 273 4.92 -1.93 -16.71
C ILE A 273 5.12 -3.30 -17.37
N LEU A 274 4.51 -3.55 -18.55
CA LEU A 274 4.67 -4.79 -19.30
C LEU A 274 6.08 -4.97 -19.87
N ASN A 275 6.76 -3.87 -20.17
CA ASN A 275 8.10 -3.86 -20.74
C ASN A 275 9.18 -3.48 -19.72
N ASN A 276 8.81 -3.26 -18.47
CA ASN A 276 9.76 -2.88 -17.43
C ASN A 276 10.53 -4.10 -16.91
N PRO A 277 11.88 -4.16 -17.08
CA PRO A 277 12.68 -5.32 -16.69
C PRO A 277 12.73 -5.59 -15.18
N ARG A 278 12.27 -4.65 -14.37
CA ARG A 278 12.11 -4.83 -12.92
C ARG A 278 10.86 -5.61 -12.55
N TRP A 279 9.89 -5.73 -13.46
CA TRP A 279 8.60 -6.36 -13.21
C TRP A 279 8.45 -7.66 -13.98
N LEU A 280 7.87 -8.66 -13.36
CA LEU A 280 7.61 -9.99 -13.91
C LEU A 280 6.15 -10.35 -13.72
N ASP A 281 5.67 -11.27 -14.54
CA ASP A 281 4.33 -11.87 -14.43
C ASP A 281 3.20 -10.80 -14.44
N VAL A 282 3.42 -9.73 -15.17
CA VAL A 282 2.46 -8.61 -15.23
C VAL A 282 1.21 -9.05 -15.99
N ARG A 283 0.06 -8.78 -15.40
CA ARG A 283 -1.26 -8.90 -16.02
C ARG A 283 -2.04 -7.62 -15.79
N ILE A 284 -2.67 -7.13 -16.85
CA ILE A 284 -3.50 -5.95 -16.85
C ILE A 284 -4.91 -6.34 -17.33
N ALA A 285 -5.93 -5.96 -16.57
CA ALA A 285 -7.33 -6.07 -16.94
C ALA A 285 -8.00 -4.72 -16.63
N LEU A 286 -7.90 -3.80 -17.58
CA LEU A 286 -8.48 -2.46 -17.49
C LEU A 286 -9.55 -2.39 -18.57
N LYS A 287 -10.79 -2.16 -18.18
CA LYS A 287 -11.95 -2.04 -19.05
C LYS A 287 -12.44 -0.60 -19.09
#